data_5f6c0846e5f09767fdd52f29d7b5dcef
#
_entry.id   5f6c0846e5f09767fdd52f29d7b5dcef
#
_cell.length_a   1.000
_cell.length_b   1.000
_cell.length_c   1.000
_cell.angle_alpha   90.00
_cell.angle_beta   90.00
_cell.angle_gamma   90.00
#
_symmetry.space_group_name_H-M   'P 1'
#
loop_
_entity.id
_entity.type
_entity.pdbx_description
1 polymer ?
#
loop_
_entity_poly.entity_id
_entity_poly.type
_entity_poly.pdbx_seq_one_letter_code
_entity_poly.pdbx_strand_id
1 'polypeptide(L)'
;MNIIFIKKYASLLLNYCMELKSGERLLVSTTTLAEPLVAELYRQCQQMGVIMEAILEWEGKSDDFNDYGHNAQAGYINPLYKEAMESFEAYLVIRAPFPSKSRSKPNSTLNEERAAANAQFHKLYFERTATRN
;
A
#
# COMPACT_ATOMS: atom_id res chain seq x y z
N MET A 1 1.28 -20.14 2.66
CA MET A 1 0.11 -19.88 1.79
C MET A 1 0.21 -20.73 0.55
N ASN A 2 -0.88 -21.37 0.18
CA ASN A 2 -0.91 -22.30 -0.96
C ASN A 2 -0.79 -21.52 -2.28
N ILE A 3 0.11 -21.96 -3.16
CA ILE A 3 0.35 -21.32 -4.46
C ILE A 3 -0.92 -21.26 -5.32
N ILE A 4 -1.74 -22.32 -5.31
CA ILE A 4 -2.99 -22.34 -6.08
C ILE A 4 -3.95 -21.29 -5.58
N PHE A 5 -4.06 -21.13 -4.27
CA PHE A 5 -4.90 -20.11 -3.65
C PHE A 5 -4.42 -18.70 -4.02
N ILE A 6 -3.10 -18.48 -3.97
CA ILE A 6 -2.51 -17.18 -4.31
C ILE A 6 -2.83 -16.81 -5.76
N LYS A 7 -2.70 -17.76 -6.69
CA LYS A 7 -3.01 -17.52 -8.11
C LYS A 7 -4.46 -17.14 -8.33
N LYS A 8 -5.37 -17.89 -7.71
CA LYS A 8 -6.81 -17.62 -7.82
C LYS A 8 -7.18 -16.28 -7.20
N TYR A 9 -6.62 -15.99 -6.04
CA TYR A 9 -6.90 -14.75 -5.33
C TYR A 9 -6.40 -13.54 -6.11
N ALA A 10 -5.18 -13.62 -6.65
CA ALA A 10 -4.64 -12.55 -7.49
C ALA A 10 -5.50 -12.31 -8.73
N SER A 11 -5.91 -13.37 -9.39
CA SER A 11 -6.79 -13.28 -10.57
C SER A 11 -8.13 -12.64 -10.22
N LEU A 12 -8.70 -13.01 -9.09
CA LEU A 12 -9.95 -12.42 -8.61
C LEU A 12 -9.82 -10.92 -8.38
N LEU A 13 -8.73 -10.50 -7.74
CA LEU A 13 -8.49 -9.09 -7.47
C LEU A 13 -8.34 -8.29 -8.77
N LEU A 14 -7.57 -8.78 -9.71
CA LEU A 14 -7.27 -8.05 -10.96
C LEU A 14 -8.48 -8.01 -11.91
N ASN A 15 -9.20 -9.11 -12.04
CA ASN A 15 -10.23 -9.24 -13.06
C ASN A 15 -11.63 -8.88 -12.56
N TYR A 16 -11.94 -9.16 -11.30
CA TYR A 16 -13.27 -8.91 -10.74
C TYR A 16 -13.33 -7.68 -9.87
N CYS A 17 -12.38 -7.54 -8.93
CA CYS A 17 -12.46 -6.45 -7.95
C CYS A 17 -12.01 -5.12 -8.54
N MET A 18 -10.99 -5.13 -9.39
CA MET A 18 -10.44 -3.91 -9.97
C MET A 18 -10.73 -3.74 -11.45
N GLU A 19 -11.09 -4.80 -12.14
CA GLU A 19 -11.40 -4.81 -13.58
C GLU A 19 -10.35 -4.08 -14.42
N LEU A 20 -9.06 -4.42 -14.16
CA LEU A 20 -7.95 -3.74 -14.80
C LEU A 20 -7.77 -4.20 -16.25
N LYS A 21 -7.38 -3.25 -17.09
CA LYS A 21 -7.15 -3.47 -18.52
C LYS A 21 -5.72 -3.09 -18.90
N SER A 22 -5.26 -3.62 -20.03
CA SER A 22 -3.94 -3.31 -20.57
C SER A 22 -3.70 -1.79 -20.62
N GLY A 23 -2.52 -1.37 -20.21
CA GLY A 23 -2.12 0.03 -20.16
C GLY A 23 -2.52 0.77 -18.91
N GLU A 24 -3.40 0.21 -18.09
CA GLU A 24 -3.79 0.82 -16.82
C GLU A 24 -2.73 0.62 -15.74
N ARG A 25 -2.74 1.48 -14.75
CA ARG A 25 -1.72 1.52 -13.70
C ARG A 25 -2.31 1.16 -12.35
N LEU A 26 -1.59 0.29 -11.64
CA LEU A 26 -1.97 -0.19 -10.32
C LEU A 26 -0.84 0.08 -9.33
N LEU A 27 -1.15 0.68 -8.19
CA LEU A 27 -0.23 0.72 -7.05
C LEU A 27 -0.72 -0.25 -5.99
N VAL A 28 0.18 -1.11 -5.53
CA VAL A 28 -0.08 -2.04 -4.41
C VAL A 28 0.74 -1.59 -3.21
N SER A 29 0.09 -1.46 -2.07
CA SER A 29 0.74 -1.10 -0.80
C SER A 29 0.46 -2.19 0.23
N THR A 30 1.50 -2.74 0.81
CA THR A 30 1.38 -3.81 1.82
C THR A 30 2.68 -3.95 2.61
N THR A 31 2.84 -5.05 3.31
CA THR A 31 4.08 -5.41 4.00
C THR A 31 4.77 -6.58 3.31
N THR A 32 6.01 -6.83 3.70
CA THR A 32 6.79 -7.96 3.16
C THR A 32 6.18 -9.31 3.47
N LEU A 33 5.25 -9.41 4.43
CA LEU A 33 4.52 -10.66 4.69
C LEU A 33 3.67 -11.09 3.50
N ALA A 34 3.20 -10.16 2.69
CA ALA A 34 2.36 -10.44 1.53
C ALA A 34 3.18 -10.58 0.24
N GLU A 35 4.50 -10.66 0.32
CA GLU A 35 5.35 -10.74 -0.87
C GLU A 35 4.94 -11.82 -1.87
N PRO A 36 4.58 -13.07 -1.46
CA PRO A 36 4.15 -14.07 -2.42
C PRO A 36 2.93 -13.65 -3.24
N LEU A 37 1.97 -12.97 -2.62
CA LEU A 37 0.79 -12.45 -3.32
C LEU A 37 1.18 -11.30 -4.25
N VAL A 38 2.04 -10.41 -3.79
CA VAL A 38 2.52 -9.27 -4.59
C VAL A 38 3.24 -9.77 -5.84
N ALA A 39 4.11 -10.78 -5.69
CA ALA A 39 4.84 -11.36 -6.82
C ALA A 39 3.89 -11.99 -7.84
N GLU A 40 2.84 -12.66 -7.38
CA GLU A 40 1.85 -13.26 -8.27
C GLU A 40 0.99 -12.20 -8.96
N LEU A 41 0.60 -11.15 -8.24
CA LEU A 41 -0.09 -10.01 -8.83
C LEU A 41 0.74 -9.38 -9.94
N TYR A 42 2.02 -9.17 -9.67
CA TYR A 42 2.92 -8.57 -10.66
C TYR A 42 3.04 -9.44 -11.91
N ARG A 43 3.21 -10.75 -11.73
CA ARG A 43 3.31 -11.69 -12.83
C ARG A 43 2.05 -11.65 -13.72
N GLN A 44 0.88 -11.67 -13.10
CA GLN A 44 -0.37 -11.60 -13.85
C GLN A 44 -0.57 -10.24 -14.52
N CYS A 45 -0.17 -9.15 -13.85
CA CYS A 45 -0.20 -7.82 -14.47
C CYS A 45 0.66 -7.76 -15.72
N GLN A 46 1.86 -8.36 -15.68
CA GLN A 46 2.71 -8.41 -16.88
C GLN A 46 2.04 -9.15 -18.02
N GLN A 47 1.35 -10.24 -17.71
CA GLN A 47 0.60 -11.00 -18.74
C GLN A 47 -0.56 -10.20 -19.32
N MET A 48 -1.19 -9.35 -18.50
CA MET A 48 -2.34 -8.52 -18.89
C MET A 48 -1.93 -7.20 -19.55
N GLY A 49 -0.67 -6.81 -19.46
CA GLY A 49 -0.22 -5.49 -19.90
C GLY A 49 -0.54 -4.37 -18.93
N VAL A 50 -0.85 -4.70 -17.68
CA VAL A 50 -1.09 -3.72 -16.61
C VAL A 50 0.24 -3.29 -16.01
N ILE A 51 0.39 -1.98 -15.78
CA ILE A 51 1.59 -1.41 -15.18
C ILE A 51 1.40 -1.41 -13.66
N MET A 52 2.14 -2.26 -12.97
CA MET A 52 2.04 -2.38 -11.52
C MET A 52 3.29 -1.86 -10.82
N GLU A 53 3.09 -1.04 -9.80
CA GLU A 53 4.12 -0.64 -8.85
C GLU A 53 3.70 -1.08 -7.45
N ALA A 54 4.68 -1.30 -6.56
CA ALA A 54 4.39 -1.77 -5.21
C ALA A 54 5.28 -1.06 -4.20
N ILE A 55 4.68 -0.74 -3.05
CA ILE A 55 5.40 -0.23 -1.88
C ILE A 55 5.22 -1.24 -0.77
N LEU A 56 6.34 -1.85 -0.34
CA LEU A 56 6.34 -2.86 0.69
C LEU A 56 7.03 -2.34 1.95
N GLU A 57 6.32 -2.42 3.07
CA GLU A 57 6.90 -2.08 4.36
C GLU A 57 7.52 -3.33 4.99
N TRP A 58 8.74 -3.18 5.52
CA TRP A 58 9.46 -4.30 6.14
C TRP A 58 9.25 -4.29 7.65
N GLU A 59 9.50 -5.45 8.26
CA GLU A 59 9.39 -5.60 9.71
C GLU A 59 10.42 -4.73 10.43
N GLY A 60 9.95 -4.01 11.44
CA GLY A 60 10.81 -3.11 12.23
C GLY A 60 10.86 -1.68 11.72
N LYS A 61 10.30 -1.39 10.54
CA LYS A 61 10.31 -0.03 9.99
C LYS A 61 9.64 0.97 10.95
N SER A 62 8.48 0.63 11.48
CA SER A 62 7.77 1.51 12.41
C SER A 62 8.51 1.69 13.73
N ASP A 63 9.15 0.63 14.24
CA ASP A 63 9.92 0.71 15.47
C ASP A 63 11.14 1.62 15.30
N ASP A 64 11.85 1.51 14.19
CA ASP A 64 12.98 2.37 13.89
C ASP A 64 12.56 3.83 13.76
N PHE A 65 11.41 4.08 13.14
CA PHE A 65 10.87 5.43 13.07
C PHE A 65 10.54 5.98 14.45
N ASN A 66 9.91 5.18 15.32
CA ASN A 66 9.57 5.61 16.66
C ASN A 66 10.81 5.88 17.52
N ASP A 67 11.86 5.06 17.37
CA ASP A 67 13.10 5.18 18.15
C ASP A 67 14.01 6.31 17.68
N TYR A 68 14.10 6.52 16.37
CA TYR A 68 15.13 7.39 15.78
C TYR A 68 14.57 8.50 14.90
N GLY A 69 13.28 8.51 14.60
CA GLY A 69 12.68 9.46 13.67
C GLY A 69 12.66 10.90 14.18
N HIS A 70 12.63 11.83 13.25
CA HIS A 70 12.55 13.26 13.52
C HIS A 70 11.17 13.80 13.11
N ASN A 71 10.74 14.89 13.75
CA ASN A 71 9.43 15.47 13.48
C ASN A 71 9.21 15.82 12.00
N ALA A 72 10.25 16.30 11.33
CA ALA A 72 10.16 16.62 9.89
C ALA A 72 9.84 15.37 9.05
N GLN A 73 10.33 14.21 9.47
CA GLN A 73 10.05 12.94 8.78
C GLN A 73 8.61 12.46 9.01
N ALA A 74 8.05 12.78 10.19
CA ALA A 74 6.69 12.38 10.52
C ALA A 74 5.65 13.03 9.61
N GLY A 75 5.93 14.23 9.11
CA GLY A 75 5.04 14.92 8.19
C GLY A 75 5.23 14.59 6.73
N TYR A 76 6.22 13.75 6.41
CA TYR A 76 6.52 13.39 5.03
C TYR A 76 5.54 12.34 4.51
N ILE A 77 5.00 12.60 3.33
CA ILE A 77 4.14 11.64 2.62
C ILE A 77 4.87 11.23 1.34
N ASN A 78 4.96 9.93 1.11
CA ASN A 78 5.58 9.41 -0.12
C ASN A 78 4.81 9.94 -1.34
N PRO A 79 5.48 10.67 -2.25
CA PRO A 79 4.81 11.24 -3.42
C PRO A 79 4.13 10.20 -4.32
N LEU A 80 4.57 8.96 -4.28
CA LEU A 80 3.96 7.90 -5.08
C LEU A 80 2.51 7.62 -4.66
N TYR A 81 2.21 7.71 -3.36
CA TYR A 81 0.83 7.56 -2.90
C TYR A 81 -0.06 8.66 -3.46
N LYS A 82 0.42 9.90 -3.45
CA LYS A 82 -0.32 11.03 -3.99
C LYS A 82 -0.55 10.86 -5.50
N GLU A 83 0.49 10.49 -6.23
CA GLU A 83 0.40 10.25 -7.66
C GLU A 83 -0.61 9.14 -7.97
N ALA A 84 -0.60 8.06 -7.19
CA ALA A 84 -1.55 6.97 -7.38
C ALA A 84 -2.99 7.42 -7.15
N MET A 85 -3.23 8.26 -6.13
CA MET A 85 -4.57 8.77 -5.84
C MET A 85 -5.07 9.71 -6.94
N GLU A 86 -4.18 10.47 -7.56
CA GLU A 86 -4.56 11.47 -8.56
C GLU A 86 -4.66 10.89 -9.97
N SER A 87 -3.81 9.92 -10.33
CA SER A 87 -3.66 9.53 -11.73
C SER A 87 -3.68 8.03 -12.03
N PHE A 88 -3.41 7.15 -11.04
CA PHE A 88 -3.49 5.72 -11.29
C PHE A 88 -4.95 5.26 -11.35
N GLU A 89 -5.21 4.23 -12.16
CA GLU A 89 -6.55 3.69 -12.32
C GLU A 89 -6.99 2.86 -11.13
N ALA A 90 -6.03 2.26 -10.39
CA ALA A 90 -6.33 1.47 -9.20
C ALA A 90 -5.26 1.61 -8.13
N TYR A 91 -5.70 1.52 -6.88
CA TYR A 91 -4.84 1.48 -5.70
C TYR A 91 -5.34 0.36 -4.79
N LEU A 92 -4.46 -0.61 -4.53
CA LEU A 92 -4.79 -1.77 -3.71
C LEU A 92 -3.96 -1.75 -2.43
N VAL A 93 -4.66 -1.75 -1.30
CA VAL A 93 -4.03 -1.91 0.02
C VAL A 93 -4.30 -3.32 0.51
N ILE A 94 -3.24 -4.09 0.75
CA ILE A 94 -3.34 -5.43 1.31
C ILE A 94 -2.93 -5.35 2.78
N ARG A 95 -3.84 -5.74 3.67
CA ARG A 95 -3.56 -5.72 5.10
C ARG A 95 -2.83 -7.00 5.50
N ALA A 96 -1.56 -6.88 5.78
CA ALA A 96 -0.71 -7.97 6.23
C ALA A 96 0.20 -7.47 7.36
N PRO A 97 -0.39 -7.10 8.52
CA PRO A 97 0.40 -6.52 9.60
C PRO A 97 1.33 -7.56 10.23
N PHE A 98 2.50 -7.11 10.66
CA PHE A 98 3.40 -7.96 11.41
C PHE A 98 2.83 -8.21 12.81
N PRO A 99 3.14 -9.37 13.41
CA PRO A 99 2.72 -9.63 14.80
C PRO A 99 3.23 -8.52 15.71
N SER A 100 2.34 -8.00 16.56
CA SER A 100 2.66 -6.88 17.43
C SER A 100 3.63 -7.31 18.55
N LYS A 101 4.90 -6.99 18.37
CA LYS A 101 5.91 -7.01 19.42
C LYS A 101 6.65 -5.68 19.34
N SER A 102 5.93 -4.62 19.66
CA SER A 102 6.54 -3.30 19.69
C SER A 102 7.65 -3.28 20.75
N ARG A 103 8.89 -3.08 20.28
CA ARG A 103 10.05 -2.93 21.17
C ARG A 103 10.19 -1.51 21.67
N SER A 104 9.47 -0.59 21.06
CA SER A 104 9.63 0.84 21.26
C SER A 104 8.46 1.41 22.03
N LYS A 105 8.75 2.39 22.88
CA LYS A 105 7.68 3.19 23.47
C LYS A 105 7.12 4.13 22.41
N PRO A 106 5.79 4.30 22.34
CA PRO A 106 5.22 5.25 21.41
C PRO A 106 5.76 6.66 21.64
N ASN A 107 6.17 7.32 20.57
CA ASN A 107 6.52 8.73 20.60
C ASN A 107 5.28 9.52 20.20
N SER A 108 4.61 10.14 21.17
CA SER A 108 3.33 10.80 20.93
C SER A 108 3.43 11.96 19.95
N THR A 109 4.52 12.73 19.98
CA THR A 109 4.72 13.85 19.04
C THR A 109 4.85 13.36 17.61
N LEU A 110 5.67 12.34 17.38
CA LEU A 110 5.81 11.74 16.05
C LEU A 110 4.51 11.12 15.57
N ASN A 111 3.78 10.46 16.46
CA ASN A 111 2.50 9.85 16.12
C ASN A 111 1.45 10.88 15.73
N GLU A 112 1.41 12.03 16.42
CA GLU A 112 0.50 13.12 16.09
C GLU A 112 0.79 13.69 14.71
N GLU A 113 2.07 13.91 14.36
CA GLU A 113 2.45 14.42 13.06
C GLU A 113 2.16 13.42 11.94
N ARG A 114 2.38 12.12 12.19
CA ARG A 114 2.03 11.07 11.24
C ARG A 114 0.52 11.00 11.03
N ALA A 115 -0.25 11.13 12.09
CA ALA A 115 -1.71 11.13 11.99
C ALA A 115 -2.21 12.29 11.16
N ALA A 116 -1.64 13.49 11.32
CA ALA A 116 -2.01 14.65 10.52
C ALA A 116 -1.67 14.45 9.04
N ALA A 117 -0.49 13.90 8.74
CA ALA A 117 -0.08 13.61 7.36
C ALA A 117 -0.98 12.54 6.73
N ASN A 118 -1.29 11.47 7.48
CA ASN A 118 -2.17 10.41 7.01
C ASN A 118 -3.60 10.89 6.79
N ALA A 119 -4.07 11.84 7.60
CA ALA A 119 -5.40 12.42 7.43
C ALA A 119 -5.54 13.12 6.07
N GLN A 120 -4.51 13.85 5.63
CA GLN A 120 -4.51 14.48 4.31
C GLN A 120 -4.53 13.42 3.20
N PHE A 121 -3.76 12.36 3.33
CA PHE A 121 -3.76 11.26 2.37
C PHE A 121 -5.13 10.58 2.31
N HIS A 122 -5.74 10.29 3.46
CA HIS A 122 -7.06 9.67 3.52
C HIS A 122 -8.13 10.55 2.89
N LYS A 123 -8.02 11.87 3.04
CA LYS A 123 -8.94 12.81 2.40
C LYS A 123 -8.88 12.67 0.87
N LEU A 124 -7.68 12.64 0.30
CA LEU A 124 -7.50 12.42 -1.14
C LEU A 124 -8.07 11.08 -1.59
N TYR A 125 -7.86 10.04 -0.80
CA TYR A 125 -8.39 8.71 -1.09
C TYR A 125 -9.91 8.72 -1.16
N PHE A 126 -10.57 9.33 -0.17
CA PHE A 126 -12.03 9.41 -0.15
C PHE A 126 -12.58 10.25 -1.29
N GLU A 127 -11.97 11.37 -1.61
CA GLU A 127 -12.37 12.20 -2.74
C GLU A 127 -12.30 11.42 -4.05
N ARG A 128 -11.20 10.68 -4.27
CA ARG A 128 -11.02 9.85 -5.46
C ARG A 128 -12.06 8.75 -5.54
N THR A 129 -12.32 8.07 -4.44
CA THR A 129 -13.32 6.98 -4.39
C THR A 129 -14.72 7.51 -4.72
N ALA A 130 -15.07 8.68 -4.20
CA ALA A 130 -16.37 9.29 -4.46
C ALA A 130 -16.55 9.67 -5.93
N THR A 131 -15.49 10.10 -6.62
CA THR A 131 -15.56 10.52 -8.02
C THR A 131 -15.56 9.36 -9.01
N ARG A 132 -15.19 8.17 -8.57
CA ARG A 132 -15.03 7.00 -9.44
C ARG A 132 -16.33 6.17 -9.60
N ASN A 133 -17.34 6.49 -8.86
CA ASN A 133 -18.62 5.79 -8.96
C ASN A 133 -19.40 6.21 -10.23
#